data_7b94ef4c70ac607afad63354a0bc4952
#
_entry.id   7b94ef4c70ac607afad63354a0bc4952
#
_cell.length_a   1.000
_cell.length_b   1.000
_cell.length_c   1.000
_cell.angle_alpha   90.00
_cell.angle_beta   90.00
_cell.angle_gamma   90.00
#
_symmetry.space_group_name_H-M   'P 1'
#
loop_
_entity.id
_entity.type
_entity.pdbx_description
1 polymer ?
#
loop_
_entity_poly.entity_id
_entity_poly.type
_entity_poly.pdbx_seq_one_letter_code
_entity_poly.pdbx_strand_id
1 'polypeptide(L)'
;MVSLQKGQSVRLEKSGGGSLTRVAMGLGWDVRKAKGFFGKLVGGGGEIDLDASCLLFDAQGNLLDQVWFRQLSTRDGSIVHSGDNRTGAGDGDDEVIQVDLTRLPATVQTLLFTVNSFMGDSFDRIENAYCRLVDSTTGKEMARYDLTGAGSHTGQLMAKLTRNGDGWDMKALGERTSGRTFQDMMQTIRASL
;
A
#
# COMPACT_ATOMS: atom_id res chain seq x y z
N MET A 1 5.05 14.99 9.41
CA MET A 1 4.72 14.46 8.07
C MET A 1 5.94 14.62 7.18
N VAL A 2 6.39 13.57 6.52
CA VAL A 2 7.46 13.58 5.51
C VAL A 2 6.84 13.13 4.19
N SER A 3 6.93 13.99 3.15
CA SER A 3 6.58 13.59 1.79
C SER A 3 7.78 12.88 1.19
N LEU A 4 7.61 11.61 0.84
CA LEU A 4 8.69 10.78 0.29
C LEU A 4 8.67 10.81 -1.23
N GLN A 5 9.85 10.82 -1.83
CA GLN A 5 10.04 10.54 -3.24
C GLN A 5 10.46 9.09 -3.44
N LYS A 6 10.30 8.56 -4.64
CA LYS A 6 10.74 7.21 -5.01
C LYS A 6 12.19 6.96 -4.54
N GLY A 7 12.39 5.87 -3.83
CA GLY A 7 13.68 5.44 -3.30
C GLY A 7 14.09 6.07 -1.96
N GLN A 8 13.38 7.08 -1.48
CA GLN A 8 13.68 7.68 -0.18
C GLN A 8 13.25 6.78 0.98
N SER A 9 13.98 6.85 2.08
CA SER A 9 13.72 6.10 3.29
C SER A 9 13.58 7.02 4.50
N VAL A 10 12.80 6.57 5.49
CA VAL A 10 12.63 7.24 6.78
C VAL A 10 12.61 6.20 7.90
N ARG A 11 13.24 6.52 9.02
CA ARG A 11 13.15 5.73 10.26
C ARG A 11 11.78 5.92 10.88
N LEU A 12 11.14 4.84 11.31
CA LEU A 12 9.83 4.87 11.94
C LEU A 12 9.97 5.06 13.46
N GLU A 13 9.91 6.32 13.89
CA GLU A 13 10.06 6.72 15.30
C GLU A 13 8.89 7.58 15.75
N LYS A 14 8.57 7.46 17.05
CA LYS A 14 7.60 8.33 17.71
C LYS A 14 8.16 9.77 17.79
N SER A 15 7.28 10.76 17.82
CA SER A 15 7.66 12.18 17.93
C SER A 15 8.48 12.51 19.20
N GLY A 16 8.41 11.68 20.22
CA GLY A 16 9.17 11.80 21.48
C GLY A 16 10.34 10.84 21.60
N GLY A 17 10.70 10.17 20.52
CA GLY A 17 11.72 9.09 20.53
C GLY A 17 11.14 7.71 20.79
N GLY A 18 11.91 6.69 20.41
CA GLY A 18 11.52 5.28 20.47
C GLY A 18 10.74 4.79 19.25
N SER A 19 10.75 3.48 19.08
CA SER A 19 10.17 2.82 17.91
C SER A 19 8.65 2.90 17.89
N LEU A 20 8.06 2.99 16.67
CA LEU A 20 6.62 2.86 16.50
C LEU A 20 6.18 1.44 16.85
N THR A 21 5.00 1.32 17.44
CA THR A 21 4.43 0.04 17.86
C THR A 21 3.31 -0.42 16.94
N ARG A 22 2.53 0.52 16.40
CA ARG A 22 1.41 0.24 15.49
C ARG A 22 1.39 1.26 14.38
N VAL A 23 1.24 0.78 13.16
CA VAL A 23 1.12 1.62 11.98
C VAL A 23 -0.07 1.19 11.14
N ALA A 24 -0.61 2.13 10.36
CA ALA A 24 -1.58 1.88 9.32
C ALA A 24 -0.99 2.31 7.98
N MET A 25 -1.04 1.43 6.98
CA MET A 25 -0.81 1.79 5.59
C MET A 25 -2.18 2.05 4.96
N GLY A 26 -2.47 3.32 4.68
CA GLY A 26 -3.67 3.75 3.98
C GLY A 26 -3.41 3.88 2.49
N LEU A 27 -4.35 3.41 1.69
CA LEU A 27 -4.43 3.62 0.24
C LEU A 27 -5.70 4.41 -0.05
N GLY A 28 -5.56 5.53 -0.75
CA GLY A 28 -6.69 6.31 -1.23
C GLY A 28 -6.54 6.61 -2.72
N TRP A 29 -7.66 6.67 -3.43
CA TRP A 29 -7.70 7.02 -4.86
C TRP A 29 -9.03 7.63 -5.27
N ASP A 30 -9.01 8.36 -6.38
CA ASP A 30 -10.20 8.84 -7.07
C ASP A 30 -10.23 8.32 -8.51
N VAL A 31 -11.41 8.01 -8.99
CA VAL A 31 -11.59 7.69 -10.40
C VAL A 31 -11.66 8.98 -11.21
N ARG A 32 -10.83 9.11 -12.24
CA ARG A 32 -10.83 10.26 -13.13
C ARG A 32 -12.18 10.43 -13.81
N LYS A 33 -12.87 11.53 -13.52
CA LYS A 33 -14.15 11.86 -14.17
C LYS A 33 -13.90 12.32 -15.61
N ALA A 34 -14.56 11.68 -16.58
CA ALA A 34 -14.50 12.14 -17.97
C ALA A 34 -15.02 13.58 -18.07
N LYS A 35 -14.16 14.50 -18.53
CA LYS A 35 -14.53 15.91 -18.73
C LYS A 35 -15.36 16.05 -20.00
N GLY A 36 -16.57 16.63 -19.90
CA GLY A 36 -17.39 17.06 -21.04
C GLY A 36 -18.81 16.51 -21.05
N PHE A 37 -19.69 17.18 -21.81
CA PHE A 37 -21.11 16.83 -21.95
C PHE A 37 -21.34 15.40 -22.48
N PHE A 38 -20.43 14.90 -23.32
CA PHE A 38 -20.45 13.53 -23.85
C PHE A 38 -20.06 12.47 -22.81
N GLY A 39 -19.27 12.79 -21.79
CA GLY A 39 -18.89 11.85 -20.73
C GLY A 39 -20.09 11.39 -19.89
N LYS A 40 -21.14 12.20 -19.78
CA LYS A 40 -22.39 11.85 -19.09
C LYS A 40 -23.27 10.90 -19.90
N LEU A 41 -23.14 10.89 -21.24
CA LEU A 41 -24.00 10.11 -22.13
C LEU A 41 -23.49 8.69 -22.38
N VAL A 42 -22.18 8.45 -22.18
CA VAL A 42 -21.52 7.17 -22.49
C VAL A 42 -21.22 6.34 -21.23
N GLY A 43 -21.68 6.78 -20.04
CA GLY A 43 -21.47 6.03 -18.81
C GLY A 43 -19.98 5.86 -18.41
N GLY A 44 -19.14 6.82 -18.80
CA GLY A 44 -17.69 6.71 -18.74
C GLY A 44 -17.05 7.06 -17.39
N GLY A 45 -17.55 6.48 -16.32
CA GLY A 45 -16.94 6.49 -14.99
C GLY A 45 -17.15 5.11 -14.37
N GLY A 46 -16.61 4.06 -14.99
CA GLY A 46 -16.62 2.73 -14.39
C GLY A 46 -15.86 2.79 -13.05
N GLU A 47 -16.40 2.12 -12.04
CA GLU A 47 -15.70 1.88 -10.80
C GLU A 47 -14.33 1.27 -11.09
N ILE A 48 -13.28 1.78 -10.46
CA ILE A 48 -11.94 1.20 -10.56
C ILE A 48 -11.65 0.57 -9.21
N ASP A 49 -11.49 -0.74 -9.25
CA ASP A 49 -11.23 -1.59 -8.11
C ASP A 49 -9.72 -1.71 -7.90
N LEU A 50 -9.22 -1.05 -6.86
CA LEU A 50 -7.83 -1.12 -6.46
C LEU A 50 -7.69 -1.89 -5.17
N ASP A 51 -6.85 -2.91 -5.18
CA ASP A 51 -6.56 -3.74 -4.02
C ASP A 51 -5.19 -3.44 -3.42
N ALA A 52 -5.17 -3.18 -2.13
CA ALA A 52 -3.95 -3.17 -1.35
C ALA A 52 -3.58 -4.58 -0.89
N SER A 53 -2.28 -4.87 -0.86
CA SER A 53 -1.76 -6.10 -0.26
C SER A 53 -0.53 -5.81 0.59
N CYS A 54 -0.34 -6.61 1.64
CA CYS A 54 0.87 -6.63 2.46
C CYS A 54 1.46 -8.04 2.45
N LEU A 55 2.72 -8.15 2.06
CA LEU A 55 3.46 -9.41 1.97
C LEU A 55 4.57 -9.42 3.01
N LEU A 56 4.69 -10.53 3.74
CA LEU A 56 5.66 -10.71 4.81
C LEU A 56 6.78 -11.62 4.36
N PHE A 57 8.02 -11.17 4.49
CA PHE A 57 9.21 -11.92 4.07
C PHE A 57 10.20 -12.10 5.21
N ASP A 58 10.92 -13.24 5.18
CA ASP A 58 12.08 -13.49 6.03
C ASP A 58 13.35 -12.81 5.49
N ALA A 59 14.48 -13.02 6.17
CA ALA A 59 15.79 -12.47 5.79
C ALA A 59 16.33 -13.08 4.48
N GLN A 60 15.83 -14.21 4.04
CA GLN A 60 16.20 -14.89 2.78
C GLN A 60 15.28 -14.51 1.62
N GLY A 61 14.25 -13.68 1.86
CA GLY A 61 13.26 -13.29 0.85
C GLY A 61 12.18 -14.35 0.60
N ASN A 62 12.03 -15.33 1.51
CA ASN A 62 10.92 -16.28 1.44
C ASN A 62 9.63 -15.62 1.94
N LEU A 63 8.54 -15.81 1.20
CA LEU A 63 7.21 -15.36 1.60
C LEU A 63 6.71 -16.21 2.79
N LEU A 64 6.47 -15.56 3.93
CA LEU A 64 5.98 -16.19 5.15
C LEU A 64 4.46 -16.18 5.27
N ASP A 65 3.85 -15.03 4.95
CA ASP A 65 2.40 -14.82 5.01
C ASP A 65 2.02 -13.61 4.13
N GLN A 66 0.73 -13.41 3.90
CA GLN A 66 0.20 -12.27 3.14
C GLN A 66 -1.14 -11.81 3.71
N VAL A 67 -1.46 -10.54 3.48
CA VAL A 67 -2.77 -9.94 3.75
C VAL A 67 -3.23 -9.22 2.50
N TRP A 68 -4.46 -9.52 2.05
CA TRP A 68 -5.10 -9.01 0.85
C TRP A 68 -6.60 -9.28 0.90
N PHE A 69 -7.39 -8.88 -0.11
CA PHE A 69 -8.85 -9.02 -0.09
C PHE A 69 -9.37 -10.46 0.15
N ARG A 70 -8.60 -11.53 -0.14
CA ARG A 70 -8.98 -12.94 0.13
C ARG A 70 -8.48 -13.47 1.46
N GLN A 71 -7.57 -12.77 2.11
CA GLN A 71 -7.06 -13.11 3.44
C GLN A 71 -6.87 -11.81 4.23
N LEU A 72 -7.91 -11.40 4.95
CA LEU A 72 -7.96 -10.10 5.62
C LEU A 72 -7.08 -10.00 6.88
N SER A 73 -6.43 -11.08 7.30
CA SER A 73 -5.47 -11.04 8.41
C SER A 73 -4.39 -12.09 8.27
N THR A 74 -3.23 -11.81 8.86
CA THR A 74 -2.20 -12.83 9.09
C THR A 74 -2.70 -13.90 10.06
N ARG A 75 -2.09 -15.08 10.03
CA ARG A 75 -2.45 -16.21 10.90
C ARG A 75 -2.33 -15.87 12.39
N ASP A 76 -1.37 -15.01 12.76
CA ASP A 76 -1.14 -14.55 14.13
C ASP A 76 -1.93 -13.28 14.49
N GLY A 77 -2.65 -12.69 13.52
CA GLY A 77 -3.42 -11.48 13.68
C GLY A 77 -2.58 -10.23 13.94
N SER A 78 -1.29 -10.23 13.57
CA SER A 78 -0.43 -9.05 13.68
C SER A 78 -0.70 -8.01 12.59
N ILE A 79 -1.26 -8.43 11.44
CA ILE A 79 -1.66 -7.55 10.34
C ILE A 79 -3.12 -7.82 9.99
N VAL A 80 -3.88 -6.74 9.81
CA VAL A 80 -5.31 -6.79 9.48
C VAL A 80 -5.64 -5.77 8.38
N HIS A 81 -6.39 -6.20 7.38
CA HIS A 81 -6.94 -5.39 6.29
C HIS A 81 -8.35 -4.91 6.65
N SER A 82 -8.69 -3.67 6.33
CA SER A 82 -10.01 -3.07 6.63
C SER A 82 -11.18 -3.72 5.87
N GLY A 83 -10.87 -4.43 4.80
CA GLY A 83 -11.85 -4.97 3.85
C GLY A 83 -11.68 -4.34 2.47
N ASP A 84 -12.36 -4.92 1.50
CA ASP A 84 -12.31 -4.59 0.08
C ASP A 84 -13.21 -3.36 -0.23
N ASN A 85 -12.61 -2.23 -0.68
CA ASN A 85 -13.34 -1.08 -1.22
C ASN A 85 -13.26 -1.10 -2.75
N ARG A 86 -14.33 -1.55 -3.37
CA ARG A 86 -14.40 -1.79 -4.83
C ARG A 86 -14.61 -0.53 -5.68
N THR A 87 -14.78 0.62 -5.09
CA THR A 87 -15.24 1.83 -5.80
C THR A 87 -14.34 3.04 -5.62
N GLY A 88 -13.49 3.06 -4.60
CA GLY A 88 -12.75 4.27 -4.19
C GLY A 88 -13.70 5.41 -3.78
N ALA A 89 -14.90 5.07 -3.28
CA ALA A 89 -15.88 6.05 -2.87
C ALA A 89 -15.76 6.30 -1.37
N GLY A 90 -15.46 7.53 -1.00
CA GLY A 90 -15.33 7.96 0.38
C GLY A 90 -14.37 9.13 0.52
N ASP A 91 -14.32 9.71 1.71
CA ASP A 91 -13.30 10.69 2.08
C ASP A 91 -12.19 9.97 2.84
N GLY A 92 -10.93 10.16 2.43
CA GLY A 92 -9.77 9.61 3.14
C GLY A 92 -9.19 8.36 2.51
N ASP A 93 -8.82 7.37 3.34
CA ASP A 93 -8.27 6.10 2.86
C ASP A 93 -9.40 5.15 2.48
N ASP A 94 -9.35 4.62 1.28
CA ASP A 94 -10.32 3.65 0.76
C ASP A 94 -10.03 2.24 1.30
N GLU A 95 -8.76 1.87 1.39
CA GLU A 95 -8.32 0.65 2.02
C GLU A 95 -7.22 0.92 3.05
N VAL A 96 -7.24 0.18 4.16
CA VAL A 96 -6.28 0.34 5.24
C VAL A 96 -5.74 -1.02 5.68
N ILE A 97 -4.43 -1.14 5.77
CA ILE A 97 -3.75 -2.30 6.36
C ILE A 97 -3.14 -1.89 7.70
N GLN A 98 -3.70 -2.38 8.78
CA GLN A 98 -3.21 -2.16 10.14
C GLN A 98 -2.10 -3.16 10.46
N VAL A 99 -1.01 -2.69 11.04
CA VAL A 99 0.15 -3.51 11.43
C VAL A 99 0.49 -3.27 12.91
N ASP A 100 0.44 -4.31 13.71
CA ASP A 100 1.03 -4.30 15.06
C ASP A 100 2.48 -4.80 14.97
N LEU A 101 3.41 -3.86 14.91
CA LEU A 101 4.85 -4.12 14.77
C LEU A 101 5.43 -4.91 15.95
N THR A 102 4.78 -4.83 17.12
CA THR A 102 5.23 -5.53 18.34
C THR A 102 4.85 -7.00 18.36
N ARG A 103 3.82 -7.38 17.58
CA ARG A 103 3.33 -8.76 17.48
C ARG A 103 3.92 -9.53 16.31
N LEU A 104 4.60 -8.84 15.40
CA LEU A 104 5.22 -9.49 14.25
C LEU A 104 6.28 -10.51 14.70
N PRO A 105 6.23 -11.76 14.22
CA PRO A 105 7.26 -12.76 14.49
C PRO A 105 8.66 -12.25 14.18
N ALA A 106 9.65 -12.63 14.97
CA ALA A 106 11.05 -12.21 14.79
C ALA A 106 11.63 -12.67 13.43
N THR A 107 11.06 -13.70 12.83
CA THR A 107 11.41 -14.19 11.48
C THR A 107 11.01 -13.22 10.37
N VAL A 108 10.01 -12.36 10.60
CA VAL A 108 9.59 -11.33 9.63
C VAL A 108 10.62 -10.20 9.61
N GLN A 109 11.27 -10.02 8.47
CA GLN A 109 12.28 -8.97 8.27
C GLN A 109 11.81 -7.86 7.33
N THR A 110 10.89 -8.17 6.41
CA THR A 110 10.37 -7.19 5.46
C THR A 110 8.86 -7.33 5.32
N LEU A 111 8.17 -6.18 5.36
CA LEU A 111 6.80 -6.03 4.91
C LEU A 111 6.83 -5.25 3.60
N LEU A 112 6.19 -5.74 2.56
CA LEU A 112 6.10 -5.06 1.27
C LEU A 112 4.65 -4.82 0.92
N PHE A 113 4.31 -3.55 0.64
CA PHE A 113 2.95 -3.11 0.30
C PHE A 113 2.83 -2.89 -1.19
N THR A 114 1.76 -3.44 -1.78
CA THR A 114 1.44 -3.29 -3.19
C THR A 114 0.03 -2.75 -3.36
N VAL A 115 -0.21 -2.17 -4.54
CA VAL A 115 -1.54 -1.85 -5.04
C VAL A 115 -1.66 -2.40 -6.45
N ASN A 116 -2.83 -2.94 -6.80
CA ASN A 116 -3.13 -3.42 -8.15
C ASN A 116 -4.59 -3.17 -8.52
N SER A 117 -4.88 -3.07 -9.81
CA SER A 117 -6.25 -3.11 -10.31
C SER A 117 -6.65 -4.55 -10.62
N PHE A 118 -7.62 -5.07 -9.85
CA PHE A 118 -8.13 -6.43 -10.05
C PHE A 118 -8.79 -6.60 -11.42
N MET A 119 -9.49 -5.56 -11.89
CA MET A 119 -10.13 -5.57 -13.20
C MET A 119 -9.15 -5.32 -14.35
N GLY A 120 -7.90 -4.92 -14.05
CA GLY A 120 -6.87 -4.61 -15.03
C GLY A 120 -6.99 -3.20 -15.61
N ASP A 121 -7.65 -2.30 -14.89
CA ASP A 121 -7.71 -0.89 -15.23
C ASP A 121 -6.33 -0.24 -15.09
N SER A 122 -6.02 0.62 -16.06
CA SER A 122 -4.76 1.34 -16.07
C SER A 122 -4.78 2.52 -15.10
N PHE A 123 -3.66 2.73 -14.40
CA PHE A 123 -3.50 3.81 -13.42
C PHE A 123 -3.54 5.22 -14.04
N ASP A 124 -3.50 5.37 -15.37
CA ASP A 124 -3.76 6.63 -16.04
C ASP A 124 -5.23 7.10 -15.95
N ARG A 125 -6.15 6.19 -15.56
CA ARG A 125 -7.56 6.50 -15.26
C ARG A 125 -7.82 6.91 -13.82
N ILE A 126 -6.79 6.93 -12.98
CA ILE A 126 -6.86 7.23 -11.55
C ILE A 126 -6.34 8.64 -11.31
N GLU A 127 -7.00 9.36 -10.41
CA GLU A 127 -6.57 10.65 -9.90
C GLU A 127 -6.34 10.55 -8.38
N ASN A 128 -5.51 11.46 -7.85
CA ASN A 128 -5.29 11.62 -6.42
C ASN A 128 -4.89 10.34 -5.67
N ALA A 129 -4.33 9.35 -6.39
CA ALA A 129 -3.91 8.12 -5.75
C ALA A 129 -2.68 8.36 -4.86
N TYR A 130 -2.74 7.83 -3.65
CA TYR A 130 -1.64 7.91 -2.69
C TYR A 130 -1.60 6.69 -1.78
N CYS A 131 -0.42 6.41 -1.24
CA CYS A 131 -0.30 5.63 -0.02
C CYS A 131 0.29 6.50 1.10
N ARG A 132 -0.17 6.26 2.33
CA ARG A 132 0.35 6.94 3.51
C ARG A 132 0.55 6.00 4.67
N LEU A 133 1.60 6.26 5.45
CA LEU A 133 1.84 5.56 6.70
C LEU A 133 1.43 6.46 7.87
N VAL A 134 0.59 5.93 8.73
CA VAL A 134 0.06 6.62 9.91
C VAL A 134 0.53 5.87 11.16
N ASP A 135 1.00 6.59 12.17
CA ASP A 135 1.13 6.05 13.53
C ASP A 135 -0.27 5.83 14.11
N SER A 136 -0.71 4.59 14.21
CA SER A 136 -2.06 4.24 14.68
C SER A 136 -2.28 4.58 16.16
N THR A 137 -1.23 4.86 16.92
CA THR A 137 -1.36 5.22 18.35
C THR A 137 -1.69 6.69 18.55
N THR A 138 -1.30 7.55 17.61
CA THR A 138 -1.49 9.01 17.69
C THR A 138 -2.35 9.58 16.58
N GLY A 139 -2.64 8.79 15.53
CA GLY A 139 -3.31 9.26 14.31
C GLY A 139 -2.42 10.15 13.44
N LYS A 140 -1.14 10.29 13.75
CA LYS A 140 -0.24 11.17 13.02
C LYS A 140 0.25 10.51 11.74
N GLU A 141 0.07 11.20 10.61
CA GLU A 141 0.69 10.80 9.35
C GLU A 141 2.22 10.97 9.43
N MET A 142 2.93 9.88 9.24
CA MET A 142 4.39 9.81 9.33
C MET A 142 5.04 10.04 7.97
N ALA A 143 4.50 9.38 6.95
CA ALA A 143 5.00 9.46 5.60
C ALA A 143 3.85 9.34 4.59
N ARG A 144 4.00 10.02 3.45
CA ARG A 144 3.09 9.94 2.32
C ARG A 144 3.87 9.80 1.03
N TYR A 145 3.37 8.99 0.13
CA TYR A 145 3.88 8.84 -1.22
C TYR A 145 2.71 8.92 -2.21
N ASP A 146 2.76 9.92 -3.09
CA ASP A 146 1.75 10.09 -4.13
C ASP A 146 2.02 9.11 -5.28
N LEU A 147 1.00 8.35 -5.64
CA LEU A 147 1.04 7.34 -6.70
C LEU A 147 0.68 7.95 -8.07
N THR A 148 0.25 9.21 -8.08
CA THR A 148 -0.14 9.95 -9.28
C THR A 148 1.08 10.22 -10.16
N GLY A 149 0.97 9.88 -11.39
CA GLY A 149 2.05 10.03 -12.37
C GLY A 149 1.86 9.00 -13.44
N ALA A 150 0.68 9.07 -14.02
CA ALA A 150 0.14 8.36 -15.16
C ALA A 150 1.11 7.43 -15.89
N GLY A 151 0.74 6.22 -16.00
CA GLY A 151 1.34 5.20 -16.85
C GLY A 151 0.34 4.10 -17.09
N SER A 152 0.50 3.39 -18.18
CA SER A 152 -0.36 2.26 -18.57
C SER A 152 -0.10 0.99 -17.73
N HIS A 153 0.40 1.14 -16.50
CA HIS A 153 0.58 0.03 -15.56
C HIS A 153 -0.70 -0.25 -14.79
N THR A 154 -0.86 -1.47 -14.30
CA THR A 154 -2.04 -1.94 -13.55
C THR A 154 -1.69 -2.36 -12.14
N GLY A 155 -0.44 -2.22 -11.74
CA GLY A 155 0.05 -2.51 -10.40
C GLY A 155 1.27 -1.69 -10.05
N GLN A 156 1.49 -1.49 -8.76
CA GLN A 156 2.63 -0.74 -8.23
C GLN A 156 3.05 -1.27 -6.87
N LEU A 157 4.36 -1.38 -6.67
CA LEU A 157 4.93 -1.56 -5.33
C LEU A 157 4.99 -0.18 -4.68
N MET A 158 4.29 -0.01 -3.57
CA MET A 158 4.14 1.28 -2.89
C MET A 158 5.33 1.58 -1.99
N ALA A 159 5.52 0.72 -1.01
CA ALA A 159 6.54 0.90 0.02
C ALA A 159 6.97 -0.44 0.60
N LYS A 160 8.12 -0.46 1.26
CA LYS A 160 8.49 -1.56 2.14
C LYS A 160 8.90 -1.05 3.53
N LEU A 161 8.57 -1.82 4.55
CA LEU A 161 9.13 -1.67 5.88
C LEU A 161 10.17 -2.76 6.09
N THR A 162 11.37 -2.38 6.51
CA THR A 162 12.46 -3.32 6.80
C THR A 162 12.83 -3.21 8.26
N ARG A 163 12.95 -4.35 8.94
CA ARG A 163 13.37 -4.39 10.34
C ARG A 163 14.82 -3.88 10.47
N ASN A 164 15.05 -2.97 11.38
CA ASN A 164 16.35 -2.37 11.64
C ASN A 164 16.55 -2.23 13.15
N GLY A 165 17.36 -3.11 13.75
CA GLY A 165 17.51 -3.19 15.19
C GLY A 165 16.19 -3.48 15.90
N ASP A 166 15.81 -2.63 16.84
CA ASP A 166 14.57 -2.68 17.62
C ASP A 166 13.37 -2.00 16.93
N GLY A 167 13.57 -1.44 15.74
CA GLY A 167 12.54 -0.70 15.02
C GLY A 167 12.47 -1.05 13.54
N TRP A 168 11.89 -0.13 12.76
CA TRP A 168 11.61 -0.33 11.35
C TRP A 168 11.95 0.92 10.55
N ASP A 169 12.44 0.72 9.33
CA ASP A 169 12.63 1.75 8.34
C ASP A 169 11.59 1.58 7.23
N MET A 170 10.97 2.67 6.78
CA MET A 170 10.12 2.70 5.60
C MET A 170 10.91 3.21 4.41
N LYS A 171 10.78 2.54 3.27
CA LYS A 171 11.28 3.00 1.96
C LYS A 171 10.13 3.11 0.97
N ALA A 172 9.98 4.29 0.36
CA ALA A 172 9.06 4.48 -0.76
C ALA A 172 9.64 3.81 -2.01
N LEU A 173 8.92 2.87 -2.60
CA LEU A 173 9.38 2.12 -3.77
C LEU A 173 8.93 2.79 -5.07
N GLY A 174 7.63 3.01 -5.25
CA GLY A 174 7.07 3.60 -6.47
C GLY A 174 7.41 2.80 -7.73
N GLU A 175 7.59 1.48 -7.60
CA GLU A 175 7.97 0.61 -8.70
C GLU A 175 6.73 0.16 -9.47
N ARG A 176 6.65 0.55 -10.74
CA ARG A 176 5.53 0.22 -11.63
C ARG A 176 5.65 -1.21 -12.13
N THR A 177 4.52 -1.90 -12.20
CA THR A 177 4.44 -3.26 -12.69
C THR A 177 3.04 -3.50 -13.29
N SER A 178 2.78 -4.70 -13.75
CA SER A 178 1.48 -5.10 -14.25
C SER A 178 1.06 -6.41 -13.60
N GLY A 179 -0.21 -6.50 -13.24
CA GLY A 179 -0.80 -7.68 -12.61
C GLY A 179 -2.19 -7.37 -12.08
N ARG A 180 -3.01 -8.38 -11.92
CA ARG A 180 -4.34 -8.27 -11.30
C ARG A 180 -4.29 -8.54 -9.81
N THR A 181 -3.23 -9.21 -9.36
CA THR A 181 -2.98 -9.51 -7.96
C THR A 181 -1.48 -9.41 -7.69
N PHE A 182 -1.09 -9.39 -6.40
CA PHE A 182 0.33 -9.44 -6.03
C PHE A 182 1.05 -10.69 -6.58
N GLN A 183 0.32 -11.78 -6.83
CA GLN A 183 0.88 -13.02 -7.35
C GLN A 183 1.47 -12.84 -8.75
N ASP A 184 0.82 -12.05 -9.60
CA ASP A 184 1.32 -11.71 -10.93
C ASP A 184 2.56 -10.81 -10.85
N MET A 185 2.69 -10.03 -9.77
CA MET A 185 3.76 -9.08 -9.54
C MET A 185 4.98 -9.66 -8.82
N MET A 186 4.97 -10.95 -8.46
CA MET A 186 6.01 -11.58 -7.60
C MET A 186 7.43 -11.43 -8.14
N GLN A 187 7.65 -11.36 -9.45
CA GLN A 187 8.99 -11.13 -10.01
C GLN A 187 9.53 -9.75 -9.62
N THR A 188 8.72 -8.70 -9.78
CA THR A 188 9.08 -7.32 -9.41
C THR A 188 9.21 -7.17 -7.89
N ILE A 189 8.32 -7.84 -7.14
CA ILE A 189 8.36 -7.87 -5.67
C ILE A 189 9.69 -8.42 -5.18
N ARG A 190 10.10 -9.60 -5.66
CA ARG A 190 11.38 -10.23 -5.28
C ARG A 190 12.59 -9.40 -5.65
N ALA A 191 12.57 -8.70 -6.78
CA ALA A 191 13.65 -7.80 -7.20
C ALA A 191 13.75 -6.53 -6.32
N SER A 192 12.73 -6.24 -5.51
CA SER A 192 12.65 -5.05 -4.64
C SER A 192 12.92 -5.36 -3.16
N LEU A 193 13.12 -6.63 -2.78
CA LEU A 193 13.49 -7.03 -1.42
C LEU A 193 14.96 -6.74 -1.17
#